data_35e5558c15261fbee8fa8cc25ad9efc7
#
_entry.id   35e5558c15261fbee8fa8cc25ad9efc7
#
_cell.length_a   1.000
_cell.length_b   1.000
_cell.length_c   1.000
_cell.angle_alpha   90.00
_cell.angle_beta   90.00
_cell.angle_gamma   90.00
#
_symmetry.space_group_name_H-M   'P 1'
#
loop_
_entity.id
_entity.type
_entity.pdbx_description
1 polymer ?
#
loop_
_entity_poly.entity_id
_entity_poly.type
_entity_poly.pdbx_seq_one_letter_code
_entity_poly.pdbx_strand_id
1 'polypeptide(L)'
;MASPADDLEWLRRDRDLDELQQRFPQEWERARSRLLTASGAGRRGYDRLMAELRPAPQGPRDRAPSKAQQVSALVQRRMVRLALQSASDRSESGVAEGAIRFRRFDGALLQRVLFAGGLVRKPVRLPVFRVAWRLAAQRDRLLPLVRPQGIYCFYSAAFVRRLVRMTAGSRAVEIGAGDGTLSRFLQVKGAEVTATDDHSWSDRIDFPSWVEQADAETALRRHEPDFVLCSWPPAGNDFEAAVFRTPSVRTYVAVVSADPREAGNEAAYREQTAFTMKEDPALSRLVLPPGRNRVLVFTRR
;
A
#
# COMPACT_ATOMS: atom_id res chain seq x y z
N MET A 1 -3.96 -7.06 25.11
CA MET A 1 -3.23 -8.11 24.38
C MET A 1 -4.16 -9.29 24.15
N ALA A 2 -4.27 -9.79 22.91
CA ALA A 2 -5.08 -10.99 22.62
C ALA A 2 -4.49 -12.22 23.31
N SER A 3 -5.34 -13.21 23.68
CA SER A 3 -4.86 -14.44 24.28
C SER A 3 -4.17 -15.34 23.21
N PRO A 4 -3.22 -16.22 23.58
CA PRO A 4 -2.63 -17.16 22.64
C PRO A 4 -3.65 -18.10 21.97
N ALA A 5 -4.82 -18.31 22.58
CA ALA A 5 -5.89 -19.07 21.99
C ALA A 5 -6.59 -18.29 20.86
N ASP A 6 -6.87 -17.00 21.10
CA ASP A 6 -7.45 -16.09 20.10
C ASP A 6 -6.51 -15.92 18.89
N ASP A 7 -5.20 -15.87 19.14
CA ASP A 7 -4.20 -15.81 18.09
C ASP A 7 -4.17 -17.07 17.23
N LEU A 8 -4.29 -18.25 17.84
CA LEU A 8 -4.38 -19.51 17.08
C LEU A 8 -5.66 -19.58 16.23
N GLU A 9 -6.78 -19.10 16.76
CA GLU A 9 -8.03 -19.05 15.99
C GLU A 9 -7.94 -18.05 14.85
N TRP A 10 -7.36 -16.86 15.09
CA TRP A 10 -7.12 -15.87 14.06
C TRP A 10 -6.22 -16.41 12.93
N LEU A 11 -5.21 -17.20 13.25
CA LEU A 11 -4.29 -17.83 12.32
C LEU A 11 -4.90 -19.02 11.52
N ARG A 12 -6.09 -19.50 11.87
CA ARG A 12 -6.79 -20.54 11.08
C ARG A 12 -7.21 -20.07 9.70
N ARG A 13 -7.43 -18.75 9.55
CA ARG A 13 -7.76 -18.14 8.25
C ARG A 13 -6.47 -17.89 7.47
N ASP A 14 -6.59 -17.89 6.14
CA ASP A 14 -5.49 -17.42 5.29
C ASP A 14 -5.27 -15.93 5.51
N ARG A 15 -4.06 -15.59 5.97
CA ARG A 15 -3.60 -14.25 6.26
C ARG A 15 -2.44 -13.92 5.34
N ASP A 16 -2.43 -12.71 4.81
CA ASP A 16 -1.30 -12.22 4.04
C ASP A 16 -0.14 -11.78 4.94
N LEU A 17 0.97 -11.41 4.32
CA LEU A 17 2.17 -11.03 5.06
C LEU A 17 1.97 -9.73 5.82
N ASP A 18 1.24 -8.76 5.25
CA ASP A 18 1.00 -7.46 5.85
C ASP A 18 0.12 -7.56 7.10
N GLU A 19 -0.95 -8.38 7.05
CA GLU A 19 -1.78 -8.68 8.22
C GLU A 19 -0.98 -9.33 9.37
N LEU A 20 -0.05 -10.23 9.00
CA LEU A 20 0.82 -10.89 9.99
C LEU A 20 1.81 -9.90 10.60
N GLN A 21 2.41 -9.03 9.81
CA GLN A 21 3.36 -8.00 10.27
C GLN A 21 2.71 -7.02 11.24
N GLN A 22 1.51 -6.54 10.92
CA GLN A 22 0.75 -5.62 11.77
C GLN A 22 0.39 -6.24 13.13
N ARG A 23 -0.03 -7.52 13.13
CA ARG A 23 -0.44 -8.18 14.36
C ARG A 23 0.72 -8.69 15.20
N PHE A 24 1.82 -9.10 14.57
CA PHE A 24 2.98 -9.73 15.22
C PHE A 24 4.30 -9.06 14.81
N PRO A 25 4.49 -7.77 15.09
CA PRO A 25 5.67 -7.03 14.64
C PRO A 25 6.99 -7.61 15.16
N GLN A 26 7.01 -8.10 16.41
CA GLN A 26 8.22 -8.72 16.98
C GLN A 26 8.60 -10.03 16.27
N GLU A 27 7.61 -10.83 15.87
CA GLU A 27 7.84 -12.06 15.13
C GLU A 27 8.33 -11.77 13.71
N TRP A 28 7.88 -10.64 13.14
CA TRP A 28 8.37 -10.17 11.85
C TRP A 28 9.85 -9.79 11.90
N GLU A 29 10.29 -9.05 12.91
CA GLU A 29 11.71 -8.70 13.06
C GLU A 29 12.60 -9.96 13.19
N ARG A 30 12.14 -10.96 13.91
CA ARG A 30 12.82 -12.27 14.01
C ARG A 30 12.86 -13.00 12.66
N ALA A 31 11.73 -13.04 11.96
CA ALA A 31 11.63 -13.67 10.64
C ALA A 31 12.51 -12.95 9.61
N ARG A 32 12.51 -11.61 9.62
CA ARG A 32 13.34 -10.76 8.76
C ARG A 32 14.83 -11.00 9.00
N SER A 33 15.27 -11.02 10.24
CA SER A 33 16.67 -11.31 10.59
C SER A 33 17.12 -12.67 10.07
N ARG A 34 16.29 -13.70 10.21
CA ARG A 34 16.58 -15.05 9.67
C ARG A 34 16.66 -15.08 8.15
N LEU A 35 15.77 -14.34 7.48
CA LEU A 35 15.79 -14.19 6.01
C LEU A 35 17.05 -13.48 5.52
N LEU A 36 17.49 -12.40 6.19
CA LEU A 36 18.71 -11.70 5.86
C LEU A 36 19.95 -12.58 6.03
N THR A 37 20.02 -13.32 7.12
CA THR A 37 21.11 -14.29 7.38
C THR A 37 21.13 -15.38 6.30
N ALA A 38 19.97 -15.94 5.93
CA ALA A 38 19.85 -16.95 4.88
C ALA A 38 20.26 -16.39 3.51
N SER A 39 19.89 -15.16 3.20
CA SER A 39 20.26 -14.47 1.96
C SER A 39 21.76 -14.32 1.82
N GLY A 40 22.47 -13.93 2.88
CA GLY A 40 23.93 -13.82 2.90
C GLY A 40 24.66 -15.16 2.65
N ALA A 41 24.04 -16.28 2.99
CA ALA A 41 24.58 -17.62 2.73
C ALA A 41 24.10 -18.25 1.39
N GLY A 42 23.34 -17.50 0.59
CA GLY A 42 22.84 -17.92 -0.71
C GLY A 42 21.90 -19.13 -0.64
N ARG A 43 21.85 -19.95 -1.70
CA ARG A 43 20.93 -21.10 -1.79
C ARG A 43 20.99 -22.05 -0.58
N ARG A 44 22.20 -22.32 -0.09
CA ARG A 44 22.39 -23.19 1.09
C ARG A 44 21.78 -22.61 2.37
N GLY A 45 21.79 -21.28 2.52
CA GLY A 45 21.15 -20.57 3.63
C GLY A 45 19.63 -20.74 3.60
N TYR A 46 19.02 -20.59 2.44
CA TYR A 46 17.57 -20.79 2.27
C TYR A 46 17.16 -22.25 2.50
N ASP A 47 17.91 -23.22 1.98
CA ASP A 47 17.62 -24.64 2.20
C ASP A 47 17.68 -25.03 3.70
N ARG A 48 18.66 -24.47 4.42
CA ARG A 48 18.77 -24.62 5.89
C ARG A 48 17.59 -23.98 6.61
N LEU A 49 17.24 -22.74 6.28
CA LEU A 49 16.11 -22.03 6.87
C LEU A 49 14.80 -22.79 6.64
N MET A 50 14.58 -23.32 5.44
CA MET A 50 13.40 -24.14 5.14
C MET A 50 13.38 -25.46 5.90
N ALA A 51 14.54 -26.09 6.13
CA ALA A 51 14.65 -27.30 6.95
C ALA A 51 14.33 -27.01 8.43
N GLU A 52 14.83 -25.91 8.98
CA GLU A 52 14.52 -25.47 10.35
C GLU A 52 13.03 -25.13 10.57
N LEU A 53 12.35 -24.67 9.52
CA LEU A 53 10.93 -24.34 9.57
C LEU A 53 10.02 -25.56 9.37
N ARG A 54 10.55 -26.74 9.09
CA ARG A 54 9.75 -27.98 9.07
C ARG A 54 9.28 -28.30 10.50
N PRO A 55 8.06 -28.85 10.65
CA PRO A 55 7.65 -29.40 11.95
C PRO A 55 8.68 -30.42 12.41
N ALA A 56 9.24 -30.26 13.59
CA ALA A 56 10.08 -31.27 14.16
C ALA A 56 9.29 -32.60 14.25
N PRO A 57 9.86 -33.74 13.88
CA PRO A 57 9.23 -35.02 14.16
C PRO A 57 8.97 -35.10 15.67
N GLN A 58 7.79 -35.59 16.05
CA GLN A 58 7.41 -35.70 17.46
C GLN A 58 8.36 -36.73 18.13
N GLY A 59 9.42 -36.20 18.74
CA GLY A 59 10.27 -36.99 19.64
C GLY A 59 9.60 -37.18 21.01
N PRO A 60 10.21 -37.97 21.92
CA PRO A 60 9.67 -38.27 23.24
C PRO A 60 9.33 -36.94 23.99
N ARG A 61 8.13 -36.86 24.53
CA ARG A 61 7.49 -35.69 25.10
C ARG A 61 8.01 -35.35 26.49
N ASP A 62 9.11 -34.67 26.63
CA ASP A 62 9.47 -34.15 27.96
C ASP A 62 9.08 -32.70 28.24
N ARG A 63 8.68 -31.94 27.27
CA ARG A 63 7.96 -30.64 27.46
C ARG A 63 7.21 -30.24 26.20
N ALA A 64 5.89 -30.32 26.22
CA ALA A 64 5.08 -29.74 25.16
C ALA A 64 5.28 -28.19 25.14
N PRO A 65 5.55 -27.55 23.97
CA PRO A 65 5.73 -26.11 23.88
C PRO A 65 4.47 -25.38 24.35
N SER A 66 4.64 -24.28 25.06
CA SER A 66 3.51 -23.45 25.49
C SER A 66 2.70 -22.97 24.28
N LYS A 67 1.41 -22.62 24.49
CA LYS A 67 0.57 -22.08 23.42
C LYS A 67 1.19 -20.83 22.79
N ALA A 68 1.82 -19.96 23.58
CA ALA A 68 2.53 -18.79 23.08
C ALA A 68 3.72 -19.17 22.16
N GLN A 69 4.51 -20.18 22.53
CA GLN A 69 5.61 -20.68 21.69
C GLN A 69 5.09 -21.30 20.38
N GLN A 70 3.94 -21.99 20.44
CA GLN A 70 3.29 -22.54 19.24
C GLN A 70 2.83 -21.45 18.28
N VAL A 71 2.21 -20.36 18.80
CA VAL A 71 1.80 -19.18 18.01
C VAL A 71 3.03 -18.55 17.36
N SER A 72 4.07 -18.25 18.14
CA SER A 72 5.30 -17.63 17.65
C SER A 72 5.94 -18.43 16.51
N ALA A 73 6.11 -19.74 16.71
CA ALA A 73 6.69 -20.63 15.70
C ALA A 73 5.83 -20.71 14.43
N LEU A 74 4.50 -20.76 14.56
CA LEU A 74 3.58 -20.82 13.44
C LEU A 74 3.61 -19.51 12.62
N VAL A 75 3.57 -18.35 13.32
CA VAL A 75 3.63 -17.02 12.71
C VAL A 75 4.94 -16.83 11.94
N GLN A 76 6.09 -17.08 12.58
CA GLN A 76 7.41 -16.94 11.93
C GLN A 76 7.51 -17.82 10.69
N ARG A 77 7.10 -19.08 10.78
CA ARG A 77 7.09 -20.00 9.63
C ARG A 77 6.24 -19.46 8.48
N ARG A 78 5.05 -18.96 8.80
CA ARG A 78 4.13 -18.44 7.80
C ARG A 78 4.69 -17.18 7.15
N MET A 79 5.24 -16.25 7.95
CA MET A 79 5.90 -15.02 7.48
C MET A 79 7.08 -15.31 6.56
N VAL A 80 7.99 -16.21 6.97
CA VAL A 80 9.14 -16.59 6.15
C VAL A 80 8.69 -17.21 4.83
N ARG A 81 7.71 -18.12 4.86
CA ARG A 81 7.18 -18.74 3.64
C ARG A 81 6.57 -17.71 2.69
N LEU A 82 5.72 -16.80 3.20
CA LEU A 82 5.09 -15.76 2.39
C LEU A 82 6.12 -14.78 1.83
N ALA A 83 7.12 -14.40 2.62
CA ALA A 83 8.21 -13.52 2.17
C ALA A 83 9.06 -14.19 1.07
N LEU A 84 9.42 -15.46 1.22
CA LEU A 84 10.14 -16.21 0.18
C LEU A 84 9.30 -16.40 -1.08
N GLN A 85 8.02 -16.69 -0.94
CA GLN A 85 7.11 -16.81 -2.07
C GLN A 85 6.97 -15.47 -2.81
N SER A 86 6.83 -14.35 -2.08
CA SER A 86 6.80 -13.00 -2.66
C SER A 86 8.13 -12.63 -3.34
N ALA A 87 9.27 -13.06 -2.79
CA ALA A 87 10.58 -12.85 -3.40
C ALA A 87 10.76 -13.65 -4.69
N SER A 88 10.33 -14.93 -4.70
CA SER A 88 10.34 -15.78 -5.89
C SER A 88 9.41 -15.22 -6.98
N ASP A 89 8.17 -14.86 -6.61
CA ASP A 89 7.20 -14.25 -7.53
C ASP A 89 7.74 -12.94 -8.12
N ARG A 90 8.43 -12.12 -7.33
CA ARG A 90 9.08 -10.88 -7.81
C ARG A 90 10.21 -11.16 -8.80
N SER A 91 11.07 -12.14 -8.49
CA SER A 91 12.17 -12.53 -9.39
C SER A 91 11.65 -13.07 -10.72
N GLU A 92 10.65 -13.95 -10.68
CA GLU A 92 10.03 -14.52 -11.89
C GLU A 92 9.21 -13.49 -12.67
N SER A 93 8.59 -12.52 -11.97
CA SER A 93 7.73 -11.50 -12.57
C SER A 93 8.49 -10.38 -13.28
N GLY A 94 9.81 -10.26 -13.07
CA GLY A 94 10.63 -9.19 -13.61
C GLY A 94 10.39 -7.81 -13.01
N VAL A 95 9.61 -7.70 -11.92
CA VAL A 95 9.28 -6.41 -11.27
C VAL A 95 10.54 -5.71 -10.77
N ALA A 96 11.53 -6.44 -10.27
CA ALA A 96 12.83 -5.89 -9.88
C ALA A 96 13.58 -5.25 -11.06
N GLU A 97 13.32 -5.70 -12.30
CA GLU A 97 13.87 -5.18 -13.54
C GLU A 97 12.95 -4.12 -14.20
N GLY A 98 11.91 -3.68 -13.50
CA GLY A 98 10.92 -2.74 -14.02
C GLY A 98 9.96 -3.32 -15.04
N ALA A 99 9.83 -4.65 -15.13
CA ALA A 99 8.95 -5.33 -16.06
C ALA A 99 7.87 -6.15 -15.31
N ILE A 100 6.71 -6.31 -15.93
CA ILE A 100 5.66 -7.22 -15.43
C ILE A 100 5.61 -8.41 -16.36
N ARG A 101 6.09 -9.56 -15.87
CA ARG A 101 6.07 -10.82 -16.59
C ARG A 101 5.09 -11.77 -15.93
N PHE A 102 4.00 -12.07 -16.61
CA PHE A 102 3.08 -13.16 -16.26
C PHE A 102 3.20 -14.27 -17.29
N ARG A 103 2.61 -15.41 -17.00
CA ARG A 103 2.43 -16.44 -18.02
C ARG A 103 1.61 -15.88 -19.17
N ARG A 104 2.05 -16.10 -20.42
CA ARG A 104 1.47 -15.56 -21.67
C ARG A 104 1.64 -14.04 -21.78
N PHE A 105 0.78 -13.39 -22.57
CA PHE A 105 0.88 -11.97 -22.92
C PHE A 105 0.28 -11.01 -21.87
N ASP A 106 -0.31 -11.54 -20.79
CA ASP A 106 -1.05 -10.77 -19.79
C ASP A 106 -0.21 -9.68 -19.15
N GLY A 107 1.04 -10.01 -18.78
CA GLY A 107 1.96 -9.07 -18.14
C GLY A 107 2.32 -7.90 -19.06
N ALA A 108 2.69 -8.19 -20.31
CA ALA A 108 3.03 -7.17 -21.29
C ALA A 108 1.85 -6.26 -21.63
N LEU A 109 0.63 -6.82 -21.69
CA LEU A 109 -0.59 -6.06 -21.90
C LEU A 109 -0.85 -5.08 -20.76
N LEU A 110 -0.80 -5.54 -19.50
CA LEU A 110 -1.00 -4.70 -18.34
C LEU A 110 0.14 -3.68 -18.19
N GLN A 111 1.40 -4.06 -18.45
CA GLN A 111 2.53 -3.15 -18.50
C GLN A 111 2.26 -1.99 -19.46
N ARG A 112 1.87 -2.30 -20.69
CA ARG A 112 1.60 -1.28 -21.72
C ARG A 112 0.43 -0.37 -21.39
N VAL A 113 -0.58 -0.86 -20.68
CA VAL A 113 -1.77 -0.08 -20.33
C VAL A 113 -1.54 0.82 -19.12
N LEU A 114 -0.79 0.34 -18.12
CA LEU A 114 -0.67 0.98 -16.81
C LEU A 114 0.59 1.84 -16.65
N PHE A 115 1.66 1.51 -17.39
CA PHE A 115 2.96 2.14 -17.24
C PHE A 115 3.43 2.82 -18.53
N ALA A 116 4.23 3.88 -18.39
CA ALA A 116 4.86 4.57 -19.51
C ALA A 116 6.17 3.88 -19.91
N GLY A 117 6.94 3.41 -18.91
CA GLY A 117 8.17 2.67 -19.05
C GLY A 117 8.58 2.18 -17.66
N GLY A 118 9.17 1.00 -17.57
CA GLY A 118 9.46 0.39 -16.28
C GLY A 118 8.19 0.30 -15.42
N LEU A 119 8.28 0.74 -14.18
CA LEU A 119 7.15 0.86 -13.27
C LEU A 119 6.63 2.32 -13.12
N VAL A 120 7.04 3.21 -14.02
CA VAL A 120 6.54 4.58 -14.05
C VAL A 120 5.08 4.57 -14.49
N ARG A 121 4.17 4.87 -13.57
CA ARG A 121 2.73 4.92 -13.83
C ARG A 121 2.37 6.03 -14.83
N LYS A 122 1.27 5.85 -15.54
CA LYS A 122 0.69 6.88 -16.40
C LYS A 122 -0.82 7.01 -16.18
N PRO A 123 -1.44 8.15 -16.54
CA PRO A 123 -2.89 8.28 -16.49
C PRO A 123 -3.57 7.26 -17.42
N VAL A 124 -4.41 6.41 -16.86
CA VAL A 124 -4.96 5.24 -17.56
C VAL A 124 -6.22 5.58 -18.35
N ARG A 125 -6.31 5.15 -19.61
CA ARG A 125 -7.52 5.30 -20.43
C ARG A 125 -8.52 4.18 -20.08
N LEU A 126 -9.66 4.55 -19.47
CA LEU A 126 -10.64 3.59 -18.96
C LEU A 126 -11.13 2.54 -19.99
N PRO A 127 -11.49 2.89 -21.24
CA PRO A 127 -11.92 1.88 -22.19
C PRO A 127 -10.84 0.82 -22.46
N VAL A 128 -9.59 1.26 -22.64
CA VAL A 128 -8.46 0.37 -22.89
C VAL A 128 -8.20 -0.51 -21.66
N PHE A 129 -8.25 0.07 -20.46
CA PHE A 129 -8.09 -0.67 -19.21
C PHE A 129 -9.17 -1.75 -19.07
N ARG A 130 -10.43 -1.42 -19.31
CA ARG A 130 -11.54 -2.38 -19.16
C ARG A 130 -11.37 -3.61 -20.05
N VAL A 131 -10.91 -3.40 -21.27
CA VAL A 131 -10.64 -4.52 -22.21
C VAL A 131 -9.43 -5.33 -21.73
N ALA A 132 -8.30 -4.65 -21.44
CA ALA A 132 -7.09 -5.31 -20.97
C ALA A 132 -7.32 -6.09 -19.67
N TRP A 133 -8.07 -5.51 -18.73
CA TRP A 133 -8.38 -6.13 -17.43
C TRP A 133 -9.24 -7.38 -17.56
N ARG A 134 -10.15 -7.42 -18.54
CA ARG A 134 -10.95 -8.62 -18.85
C ARG A 134 -10.13 -9.72 -19.50
N LEU A 135 -9.17 -9.35 -20.36
CA LEU A 135 -8.31 -10.29 -21.07
C LEU A 135 -7.18 -10.84 -20.20
N ALA A 136 -6.74 -10.10 -19.22
CA ALA A 136 -5.66 -10.51 -18.32
C ALA A 136 -6.15 -11.58 -17.32
N ALA A 137 -5.84 -12.84 -17.56
CA ALA A 137 -6.25 -13.96 -16.71
C ALA A 137 -5.59 -13.92 -15.31
N GLN A 138 -4.37 -13.38 -15.21
CA GLN A 138 -3.60 -13.27 -13.96
C GLN A 138 -3.61 -11.84 -13.35
N ARG A 139 -4.61 -11.04 -13.68
CA ARG A 139 -4.75 -9.64 -13.22
C ARG A 139 -4.70 -9.48 -11.69
N ASP A 140 -5.19 -10.46 -10.94
CA ASP A 140 -5.21 -10.41 -9.47
C ASP A 140 -3.81 -10.49 -8.84
N ARG A 141 -2.81 -10.98 -9.60
CA ARG A 141 -1.40 -10.97 -9.19
C ARG A 141 -0.73 -9.61 -9.32
N LEU A 142 -1.32 -8.66 -10.06
CA LEU A 142 -0.68 -7.38 -10.36
C LEU A 142 -0.38 -6.58 -9.09
N LEU A 143 -1.40 -6.29 -8.27
CA LEU A 143 -1.22 -5.46 -7.07
C LEU A 143 -0.25 -6.10 -6.06
N PRO A 144 -0.37 -7.38 -5.70
CA PRO A 144 0.62 -8.03 -4.84
C PRO A 144 2.07 -7.90 -5.33
N LEU A 145 2.29 -7.86 -6.64
CA LEU A 145 3.64 -7.72 -7.21
C LEU A 145 4.18 -6.29 -7.14
N VAL A 146 3.34 -5.27 -7.32
CA VAL A 146 3.79 -3.87 -7.38
C VAL A 146 3.63 -3.11 -6.06
N ARG A 147 2.84 -3.58 -5.11
CA ARG A 147 2.70 -3.00 -3.77
C ARG A 147 4.04 -2.81 -3.03
N PRO A 148 4.99 -3.76 -3.08
CA PRO A 148 6.29 -3.57 -2.45
C PRO A 148 7.12 -2.41 -3.03
N GLN A 149 6.72 -1.89 -4.19
CA GLN A 149 7.30 -0.70 -4.84
C GLN A 149 6.46 0.56 -4.58
N GLY A 150 5.61 0.56 -3.54
CA GLY A 150 4.75 1.69 -3.21
C GLY A 150 3.58 1.93 -4.18
N ILE A 151 3.26 0.96 -5.06
CA ILE A 151 2.18 1.10 -6.05
C ILE A 151 0.94 0.35 -5.57
N TYR A 152 -0.02 1.08 -5.00
CA TYR A 152 -1.24 0.52 -4.42
C TYR A 152 -2.45 0.62 -5.34
N CYS A 153 -2.46 1.62 -6.22
CA CYS A 153 -3.53 1.85 -7.17
C CYS A 153 -3.04 2.55 -8.44
N PHE A 154 -3.92 2.65 -9.44
CA PHE A 154 -3.67 3.41 -10.66
C PHE A 154 -4.79 4.43 -10.86
N TYR A 155 -4.44 5.59 -11.40
CA TYR A 155 -5.38 6.68 -11.63
C TYR A 155 -5.79 6.73 -13.09
N SER A 156 -7.10 6.76 -13.34
CA SER A 156 -7.56 6.98 -14.70
C SER A 156 -7.38 8.44 -15.12
N ALA A 157 -7.22 8.67 -16.43
CA ALA A 157 -7.20 10.04 -16.96
C ALA A 157 -8.47 10.84 -16.64
N ALA A 158 -9.59 10.15 -16.41
CA ALA A 158 -10.85 10.77 -16.00
C ALA A 158 -10.79 11.19 -14.52
N PHE A 159 -10.18 10.38 -13.64
CA PHE A 159 -9.94 10.72 -12.24
C PHE A 159 -9.09 11.99 -12.14
N VAL A 160 -7.93 11.99 -12.82
CA VAL A 160 -7.03 13.15 -12.83
C VAL A 160 -7.75 14.42 -13.28
N ARG A 161 -8.50 14.37 -14.40
CA ARG A 161 -9.28 15.54 -14.86
C ARG A 161 -10.32 15.99 -13.85
N ARG A 162 -10.93 15.08 -13.12
CA ARG A 162 -11.92 15.44 -12.10
C ARG A 162 -11.26 16.15 -10.92
N LEU A 163 -10.14 15.63 -10.43
CA LEU A 163 -9.37 16.26 -9.37
C LEU A 163 -8.86 17.65 -9.77
N VAL A 164 -8.32 17.82 -10.98
CA VAL A 164 -7.90 19.13 -11.49
C VAL A 164 -9.02 20.18 -11.42
N ARG A 165 -10.26 19.78 -11.72
CA ARG A 165 -11.41 20.69 -11.56
C ARG A 165 -11.76 20.98 -10.11
N MET A 166 -11.54 20.01 -9.21
CA MET A 166 -11.79 20.20 -7.78
C MET A 166 -10.73 21.09 -7.11
N THR A 167 -9.49 21.03 -7.59
CA THR A 167 -8.37 21.85 -7.10
C THR A 167 -8.27 23.23 -7.76
N ALA A 168 -9.15 23.54 -8.73
CA ALA A 168 -9.05 24.81 -9.47
C ALA A 168 -9.19 26.02 -8.55
N GLY A 169 -8.18 26.89 -8.55
CA GLY A 169 -8.11 28.09 -7.71
C GLY A 169 -7.74 27.82 -6.25
N SER A 170 -7.36 26.59 -5.91
CA SER A 170 -6.97 26.19 -4.55
C SER A 170 -5.47 26.04 -4.41
N ARG A 171 -4.96 26.35 -3.22
CA ARG A 171 -3.61 25.93 -2.79
C ARG A 171 -3.69 24.47 -2.36
N ALA A 172 -3.27 23.56 -3.23
CA ALA A 172 -3.39 22.16 -2.98
C ALA A 172 -2.07 21.53 -2.50
N VAL A 173 -2.16 20.63 -1.52
CA VAL A 173 -1.05 19.83 -1.04
C VAL A 173 -1.46 18.35 -1.06
N GLU A 174 -0.60 17.49 -1.58
CA GLU A 174 -0.68 16.05 -1.37
C GLU A 174 0.24 15.68 -0.21
N ILE A 175 -0.32 15.16 0.88
CA ILE A 175 0.41 14.62 2.04
C ILE A 175 0.59 13.12 1.86
N GLY A 176 1.74 12.57 2.30
CA GLY A 176 2.06 11.16 2.08
C GLY A 176 2.05 10.80 0.60
N ALA A 177 2.66 11.65 -0.24
CA ALA A 177 2.58 11.55 -1.69
C ALA A 177 3.35 10.36 -2.28
N GLY A 178 4.23 9.72 -1.49
CA GLY A 178 5.09 8.66 -1.95
C GLY A 178 5.96 9.11 -3.13
N ASP A 179 5.91 8.41 -4.24
CA ASP A 179 6.62 8.78 -5.48
C ASP A 179 6.04 10.02 -6.19
N GLY A 180 5.04 10.66 -5.60
CA GLY A 180 4.39 11.88 -6.10
C GLY A 180 3.61 11.71 -7.41
N THR A 181 3.35 10.50 -7.85
CA THR A 181 2.71 10.22 -9.16
C THR A 181 1.40 10.97 -9.34
N LEU A 182 0.53 11.05 -8.31
CA LEU A 182 -0.77 11.71 -8.43
C LEU A 182 -0.59 13.23 -8.61
N SER A 183 0.20 13.88 -7.76
CA SER A 183 0.53 15.29 -7.90
C SER A 183 1.13 15.60 -9.26
N ARG A 184 2.05 14.76 -9.75
CA ARG A 184 2.64 14.93 -11.08
C ARG A 184 1.60 14.91 -12.20
N PHE A 185 0.62 14.01 -12.12
CA PHE A 185 -0.46 13.96 -13.11
C PHE A 185 -1.36 15.21 -13.05
N LEU A 186 -1.60 15.74 -11.86
CA LEU A 186 -2.37 16.98 -11.67
C LEU A 186 -1.63 18.20 -12.21
N GLN A 187 -0.33 18.32 -11.89
CA GLN A 187 0.55 19.39 -12.36
C GLN A 187 0.64 19.44 -13.89
N VAL A 188 0.82 18.29 -14.55
CA VAL A 188 0.83 18.20 -16.02
C VAL A 188 -0.49 18.65 -16.64
N LYS A 189 -1.57 18.67 -15.87
CA LYS A 189 -2.90 19.16 -16.29
C LYS A 189 -3.19 20.58 -15.81
N GLY A 190 -2.20 21.27 -15.27
CA GLY A 190 -2.29 22.68 -14.88
C GLY A 190 -2.81 22.95 -13.48
N ALA A 191 -2.89 21.94 -12.61
CA ALA A 191 -3.20 22.16 -11.21
C ALA A 191 -1.93 22.57 -10.43
N GLU A 192 -2.07 23.51 -9.50
CA GLU A 192 -1.03 23.90 -8.55
C GLU A 192 -1.12 22.98 -7.31
N VAL A 193 -0.29 21.96 -7.28
CA VAL A 193 -0.25 20.97 -6.18
C VAL A 193 1.19 20.78 -5.72
N THR A 194 1.44 20.91 -4.44
CA THR A 194 2.71 20.54 -3.82
C THR A 194 2.63 19.10 -3.31
N ALA A 195 3.59 18.26 -3.72
CA ALA A 195 3.71 16.89 -3.21
C ALA A 195 4.64 16.88 -2.01
N THR A 196 4.21 16.30 -0.89
CA THR A 196 5.00 16.19 0.34
C THR A 196 4.94 14.77 0.90
N ASP A 197 6.06 14.29 1.45
CA ASP A 197 6.17 13.00 2.10
C ASP A 197 7.28 13.06 3.16
N ASP A 198 7.19 12.30 4.23
CA ASP A 198 8.22 12.27 5.28
C ASP A 198 9.46 11.46 4.91
N HIS A 199 9.40 10.74 3.79
CA HIS A 199 10.42 9.83 3.26
C HIS A 199 10.74 8.65 4.19
N SER A 200 9.84 8.31 5.11
CA SER A 200 10.02 7.19 6.05
C SER A 200 10.15 5.83 5.36
N TRP A 201 9.67 5.70 4.10
CA TRP A 201 9.72 4.47 3.31
C TRP A 201 10.77 4.50 2.19
N SER A 202 11.89 5.19 2.41
CA SER A 202 12.98 5.31 1.44
C SER A 202 13.67 3.98 1.06
N ASP A 203 13.43 2.91 1.83
CA ASP A 203 13.84 1.54 1.48
C ASP A 203 12.96 0.88 0.40
N ARG A 204 11.80 1.47 0.09
CA ARG A 204 10.79 0.91 -0.84
C ARG A 204 10.38 1.88 -1.94
N ILE A 205 10.42 3.17 -1.66
CA ILE A 205 9.97 4.23 -2.56
C ILE A 205 11.18 5.08 -2.95
N ASP A 206 11.38 5.25 -4.24
CA ASP A 206 12.32 6.23 -4.76
C ASP A 206 11.60 7.59 -4.83
N PHE A 207 12.01 8.52 -3.95
CA PHE A 207 11.41 9.84 -3.85
C PHE A 207 12.06 10.80 -4.83
N PRO A 208 11.32 11.28 -5.84
CA PRO A 208 11.85 12.29 -6.75
C PRO A 208 12.16 13.60 -6.03
N SER A 209 13.15 14.37 -6.51
CA SER A 209 13.58 15.63 -5.89
C SER A 209 12.50 16.72 -5.81
N TRP A 210 11.41 16.58 -6.55
CA TRP A 210 10.26 17.49 -6.52
C TRP A 210 9.18 17.08 -5.52
N VAL A 211 9.32 15.94 -4.84
CA VAL A 211 8.52 15.60 -3.65
C VAL A 211 9.24 16.18 -2.45
N GLU A 212 8.63 17.17 -1.83
CA GLU A 212 9.20 17.86 -0.65
C GLU A 212 9.25 16.91 0.54
N GLN A 213 10.41 16.81 1.19
CA GLN A 213 10.53 16.04 2.42
C GLN A 213 9.94 16.83 3.59
N ALA A 214 8.73 16.47 3.98
CA ALA A 214 8.03 17.05 5.13
C ALA A 214 6.97 16.06 5.64
N ASP A 215 6.85 15.94 6.96
CA ASP A 215 5.70 15.29 7.57
C ASP A 215 4.42 16.12 7.32
N ALA A 216 3.26 15.49 7.49
CA ALA A 216 1.98 16.11 7.16
C ALA A 216 1.70 17.38 7.98
N GLU A 217 2.03 17.42 9.28
CA GLU A 217 1.80 18.60 10.12
C GLU A 217 2.67 19.78 9.68
N THR A 218 3.93 19.50 9.35
CA THR A 218 4.87 20.50 8.83
C THR A 218 4.42 21.02 7.46
N ALA A 219 4.00 20.13 6.56
CA ALA A 219 3.48 20.48 5.25
C ALA A 219 2.23 21.36 5.35
N LEU A 220 1.26 20.97 6.17
CA LEU A 220 0.02 21.72 6.39
C LEU A 220 0.27 23.11 6.99
N ARG A 221 1.20 23.22 7.94
CA ARG A 221 1.57 24.51 8.56
C ARG A 221 2.32 25.42 7.58
N ARG A 222 3.24 24.86 6.77
CA ARG A 222 4.09 25.61 5.84
C ARG A 222 3.31 26.15 4.66
N HIS A 223 2.46 25.32 4.07
CA HIS A 223 1.75 25.66 2.84
C HIS A 223 0.36 26.24 3.08
N GLU A 224 -0.19 26.13 4.28
CA GLU A 224 -1.55 26.57 4.62
C GLU A 224 -2.56 26.25 3.51
N PRO A 225 -2.65 24.98 3.07
CA PRO A 225 -3.50 24.61 1.94
C PRO A 225 -4.98 24.76 2.29
N ASP A 226 -5.78 25.09 1.29
CA ASP A 226 -7.23 25.00 1.37
C ASP A 226 -7.76 23.68 0.79
N PHE A 227 -6.95 22.98 0.00
CA PHE A 227 -7.25 21.67 -0.55
C PHE A 227 -6.13 20.67 -0.23
N VAL A 228 -6.49 19.56 0.40
CA VAL A 228 -5.54 18.49 0.74
C VAL A 228 -5.91 17.21 0.01
N LEU A 229 -4.90 16.50 -0.48
CA LEU A 229 -4.98 15.17 -1.06
C LEU A 229 -4.17 14.19 -0.21
N CYS A 230 -4.65 12.96 -0.08
CA CYS A 230 -3.85 11.83 0.36
C CYS A 230 -4.30 10.57 -0.38
N SER A 231 -3.35 9.79 -0.85
CA SER A 231 -3.66 8.56 -1.58
C SER A 231 -2.99 7.36 -0.95
N TRP A 232 -3.81 6.45 -0.46
CA TRP A 232 -3.38 5.24 0.23
C TRP A 232 -2.55 5.52 1.50
N PRO A 233 -3.06 6.40 2.41
CA PRO A 233 -2.42 6.56 3.70
C PRO A 233 -2.40 5.22 4.44
N PRO A 234 -1.35 4.87 5.19
CA PRO A 234 -1.32 3.66 6.00
C PRO A 234 -2.55 3.54 6.91
N ALA A 235 -3.03 2.32 7.12
CA ALA A 235 -4.18 2.10 8.00
C ALA A 235 -3.88 2.57 9.44
N GLY A 236 -4.81 3.34 10.03
CA GLY A 236 -4.69 3.82 11.40
C GLY A 236 -3.55 4.81 11.63
N ASN A 237 -3.08 5.49 10.57
CA ASN A 237 -2.05 6.53 10.69
C ASN A 237 -2.54 7.73 11.52
N ASP A 238 -1.63 8.42 12.20
CA ASP A 238 -1.96 9.56 13.06
C ASP A 238 -2.00 10.89 12.30
N PHE A 239 -1.34 11.00 11.15
CA PHE A 239 -1.15 12.26 10.44
C PHE A 239 -2.43 12.79 9.76
N GLU A 240 -3.37 11.94 9.36
CA GLU A 240 -4.64 12.41 8.77
C GLU A 240 -5.48 13.23 9.77
N ALA A 241 -5.36 12.96 11.08
CA ALA A 241 -6.03 13.76 12.09
C ALA A 241 -5.58 15.24 12.10
N ALA A 242 -4.34 15.53 11.68
CA ALA A 242 -3.85 16.90 11.56
C ALA A 242 -4.59 17.70 10.50
N VAL A 243 -5.04 17.06 9.41
CA VAL A 243 -5.83 17.71 8.34
C VAL A 243 -7.11 18.33 8.92
N PHE A 244 -7.81 17.59 9.78
CA PHE A 244 -9.08 18.04 10.36
C PHE A 244 -8.90 19.18 11.37
N ARG A 245 -7.72 19.28 12.00
CA ARG A 245 -7.35 20.34 12.94
C ARG A 245 -6.82 21.60 12.25
N THR A 246 -6.40 21.51 10.99
CA THR A 246 -5.79 22.64 10.26
C THR A 246 -6.85 23.63 9.76
N PRO A 247 -6.86 24.90 10.24
CA PRO A 247 -7.96 25.84 9.94
C PRO A 247 -8.06 26.22 8.47
N SER A 248 -6.93 26.28 7.74
CA SER A 248 -6.90 26.64 6.32
C SER A 248 -7.61 25.63 5.44
N VAL A 249 -7.59 24.33 5.82
CA VAL A 249 -8.13 23.24 5.00
C VAL A 249 -9.65 23.34 4.90
N ARG A 250 -10.15 23.48 3.68
CA ARG A 250 -11.58 23.51 3.35
C ARG A 250 -12.05 22.18 2.77
N THR A 251 -11.19 21.55 1.96
CA THR A 251 -11.49 20.26 1.32
C THR A 251 -10.34 19.28 1.53
N TYR A 252 -10.68 18.08 1.96
CA TYR A 252 -9.75 16.96 2.01
C TYR A 252 -10.30 15.80 1.17
N VAL A 253 -9.49 15.26 0.27
CA VAL A 253 -9.81 14.10 -0.55
C VAL A 253 -8.86 12.96 -0.21
N ALA A 254 -9.40 11.89 0.35
CA ALA A 254 -8.67 10.67 0.65
C ALA A 254 -9.03 9.56 -0.34
N VAL A 255 -8.01 8.98 -0.98
CA VAL A 255 -8.15 7.74 -1.74
C VAL A 255 -7.72 6.59 -0.81
N VAL A 256 -8.68 5.80 -0.38
CA VAL A 256 -8.44 4.72 0.60
C VAL A 256 -8.79 3.35 0.03
N SER A 257 -8.40 2.28 0.71
CA SER A 257 -8.83 0.93 0.35
C SER A 257 -10.34 0.73 0.59
N ALA A 258 -10.94 -0.17 -0.17
CA ALA A 258 -12.27 -0.68 0.14
C ALA A 258 -12.26 -1.51 1.45
N ASP A 259 -11.12 -2.08 1.83
CA ASP A 259 -10.89 -2.68 3.14
C ASP A 259 -10.23 -1.64 4.08
N PRO A 260 -10.91 -1.18 5.12
CA PRO A 260 -10.38 -0.17 6.04
C PRO A 260 -9.11 -0.59 6.80
N ARG A 261 -8.80 -1.88 6.79
CA ARG A 261 -7.57 -2.41 7.42
C ARG A 261 -6.32 -2.20 6.57
N GLU A 262 -6.48 -1.87 5.29
CA GLU A 262 -5.36 -1.68 4.36
C GLU A 262 -4.93 -0.21 4.25
N ALA A 263 -5.86 0.74 4.28
CA ALA A 263 -5.54 2.16 4.12
C ALA A 263 -6.63 3.06 4.71
N GLY A 264 -6.20 4.19 5.28
CA GLY A 264 -7.06 5.22 5.86
C GLY A 264 -7.16 5.15 7.39
N ASN A 265 -7.56 6.26 7.99
CA ASN A 265 -7.78 6.35 9.44
C ASN A 265 -9.29 6.46 9.74
N GLU A 266 -9.99 5.32 9.76
CA GLU A 266 -11.44 5.25 10.02
C GLU A 266 -11.84 5.81 11.40
N ALA A 267 -10.93 5.78 12.39
CA ALA A 267 -11.17 6.37 13.71
C ALA A 267 -11.20 7.89 13.59
N ALA A 268 -10.17 8.51 13.02
CA ALA A 268 -10.10 9.95 12.80
C ALA A 268 -11.27 10.45 11.93
N TYR A 269 -11.70 9.67 10.93
CA TYR A 269 -12.82 10.04 10.07
C TYR A 269 -14.15 10.11 10.83
N ARG A 270 -14.35 9.25 11.82
CA ARG A 270 -15.57 9.22 12.65
C ARG A 270 -15.54 10.22 13.79
N GLU A 271 -14.37 10.47 14.36
CA GLU A 271 -14.21 11.34 15.52
C GLU A 271 -14.20 12.82 15.18
N GLN A 272 -13.77 13.18 13.95
CA GLN A 272 -13.73 14.56 13.54
C GLN A 272 -15.14 15.17 13.41
N THR A 273 -15.29 16.41 13.82
CA THR A 273 -16.57 17.14 13.78
C THR A 273 -16.55 18.36 12.87
N ALA A 274 -15.37 18.77 12.41
CA ALA A 274 -15.16 19.97 11.61
C ALA A 274 -15.56 19.84 10.14
N PHE A 275 -15.70 18.60 9.64
CA PHE A 275 -16.00 18.35 8.23
C PHE A 275 -17.22 17.44 8.04
N THR A 276 -17.92 17.62 6.95
CA THR A 276 -18.88 16.65 6.43
C THR A 276 -18.13 15.67 5.53
N MET A 277 -18.19 14.39 5.86
CA MET A 277 -17.60 13.30 5.04
C MET A 277 -18.64 12.73 4.09
N LYS A 278 -18.25 12.55 2.84
CA LYS A 278 -19.04 11.86 1.82
C LYS A 278 -18.15 10.95 0.98
N GLU A 279 -18.54 9.70 0.80
CA GLU A 279 -17.94 8.86 -0.23
C GLU A 279 -18.45 9.33 -1.62
N ASP A 280 -17.54 9.48 -2.58
CA ASP A 280 -17.88 9.75 -3.98
C ASP A 280 -17.73 8.45 -4.82
N PRO A 281 -18.81 7.70 -5.06
CA PRO A 281 -18.73 6.45 -5.82
C PRO A 281 -18.36 6.68 -7.31
N ALA A 282 -18.59 7.90 -7.83
CA ALA A 282 -18.20 8.23 -9.18
C ALA A 282 -16.69 8.41 -9.31
N LEU A 283 -16.05 9.04 -8.32
CA LEU A 283 -14.59 9.10 -8.22
C LEU A 283 -13.98 7.74 -7.90
N SER A 284 -14.57 6.99 -6.97
CA SER A 284 -14.08 5.67 -6.56
C SER A 284 -13.95 4.72 -7.77
N ARG A 285 -14.91 4.75 -8.69
CA ARG A 285 -14.86 3.95 -9.94
C ARG A 285 -13.79 4.37 -10.94
N LEU A 286 -13.17 5.53 -10.74
CA LEU A 286 -12.11 6.06 -11.60
C LEU A 286 -10.70 5.72 -11.10
N VAL A 287 -10.57 5.21 -9.86
CA VAL A 287 -9.34 4.65 -9.30
C VAL A 287 -9.32 3.14 -9.55
N LEU A 288 -8.19 2.62 -10.02
CA LEU A 288 -8.09 1.27 -10.56
C LEU A 288 -7.20 0.37 -9.68
N PRO A 289 -7.52 -0.91 -9.56
CA PRO A 289 -8.67 -1.61 -10.11
C PRO A 289 -9.99 -1.20 -9.46
N PRO A 290 -11.12 -1.24 -10.20
CA PRO A 290 -12.44 -0.91 -9.64
C PRO A 290 -12.83 -1.84 -8.49
N GLY A 291 -13.52 -1.28 -7.48
CA GLY A 291 -14.04 -2.02 -6.34
C GLY A 291 -13.01 -2.28 -5.23
N ARG A 292 -11.74 -1.88 -5.43
CA ARG A 292 -10.69 -1.97 -4.41
C ARG A 292 -10.38 -0.63 -3.73
N ASN A 293 -10.94 0.45 -4.25
CA ASN A 293 -10.66 1.79 -3.76
C ASN A 293 -11.94 2.55 -3.46
N ARG A 294 -11.93 3.35 -2.43
CA ARG A 294 -12.95 4.34 -2.10
C ARG A 294 -12.32 5.73 -2.15
N VAL A 295 -13.10 6.70 -2.59
CA VAL A 295 -12.69 8.11 -2.53
C VAL A 295 -13.63 8.82 -1.55
N LEU A 296 -13.05 9.30 -0.47
CA LEU A 296 -13.74 10.06 0.56
C LEU A 296 -13.45 11.53 0.34
N VAL A 297 -14.50 12.34 0.34
CA VAL A 297 -14.42 13.80 0.22
C VAL A 297 -14.93 14.39 1.52
N PHE A 298 -14.07 15.14 2.18
CA PHE A 298 -14.38 15.89 3.38
C PHE A 298 -14.46 17.37 3.04
N THR A 299 -15.57 18.01 3.40
CA THR A 299 -15.78 19.44 3.18
C THR A 299 -16.00 20.10 4.53
N ARG A 300 -15.26 21.16 4.84
CA ARG A 300 -15.39 21.91 6.09
C ARG A 300 -16.79 22.50 6.20
N ARG A 301 -17.36 22.38 7.38
CA ARG A 301 -18.70 22.93 7.71
C ARG A 301 -18.70 24.44 7.83
#